data_237528551ecd2b443a3479cac1d0930d
#
_entry.id   237528551ecd2b443a3479cac1d0930d
#
_cell.length_a   1.000
_cell.length_b   1.000
_cell.length_c   1.000
_cell.angle_alpha   90.00
_cell.angle_beta   90.00
_cell.angle_gamma   90.00
#
_symmetry.space_group_name_H-M   'P 1'
#
loop_
_entity.id
_entity.type
_entity.pdbx_description
1 polymer ?
#
loop_
_entity_poly.entity_id
_entity_poly.type
_entity_poly.pdbx_seq_one_letter_code
_entity_poly.pdbx_strand_id
1 'polypeptide(L)'
;MKLTGAEILIQCLKEQGADTVFGYPGGCVLDIYDAIYRDGTIKHILTAHEQGAAHAADGYARATGKTGVCLATSGPGATNLVTGIATAYMDSVPLVAITGNVTVANLGRDSFQEVDIAGVTMPVTKHNYIVKDVNKLADTIREAFYIAGSGRKGPVLIDIPKNIQTETAEYEERPRRAYAPKPVAKEALSEAAKAIRSAKRPLLIVGGGAISSNASENIYRL
;
A
#
# COMPACT_ATOMS: atom_id res chain seq x y z
N MET A 1 -15.52 8.91 17.32
CA MET A 1 -14.84 8.63 18.60
C MET A 1 -13.44 9.21 18.56
N LYS A 2 -12.92 9.67 19.71
CA LYS A 2 -11.58 10.27 19.76
C LYS A 2 -10.52 9.18 19.95
N LEU A 3 -9.59 9.06 19.00
CA LEU A 3 -8.54 8.04 18.98
C LEU A 3 -7.16 8.69 18.74
N THR A 4 -6.09 8.03 19.19
CA THR A 4 -4.71 8.39 18.80
C THR A 4 -4.46 8.05 17.33
N GLY A 5 -3.45 8.70 16.71
CA GLY A 5 -3.09 8.40 15.33
C GLY A 5 -2.71 6.93 15.12
N ALA A 6 -2.03 6.32 16.09
CA ALA A 6 -1.73 4.88 16.04
C ALA A 6 -3.01 4.02 16.03
N GLU A 7 -3.98 4.32 16.88
CA GLU A 7 -5.27 3.63 16.91
C GLU A 7 -6.08 3.89 15.62
N ILE A 8 -6.07 5.12 15.10
CA ILE A 8 -6.70 5.46 13.80
C ILE A 8 -6.11 4.61 12.68
N LEU A 9 -4.79 4.44 12.65
CA LEU A 9 -4.14 3.57 11.66
C LEU A 9 -4.69 2.15 11.74
N ILE A 10 -4.80 1.56 12.94
CA ILE A 10 -5.32 0.21 13.13
C ILE A 10 -6.76 0.10 12.62
N GLN A 11 -7.63 1.04 12.98
CA GLN A 11 -9.02 1.02 12.50
C GLN A 11 -9.09 1.14 10.97
N CYS A 12 -8.29 2.04 10.37
CA CYS A 12 -8.23 2.16 8.92
C CYS A 12 -7.71 0.89 8.22
N LEU A 13 -6.72 0.20 8.78
CA LEU A 13 -6.25 -1.08 8.26
C LEU A 13 -7.39 -2.12 8.23
N LYS A 14 -8.20 -2.17 9.30
CA LYS A 14 -9.38 -3.05 9.38
C LYS A 14 -10.44 -2.68 8.34
N GLU A 15 -10.77 -1.40 8.20
CA GLU A 15 -11.68 -0.91 7.14
C GLU A 15 -11.22 -1.35 5.74
N GLN A 16 -9.90 -1.34 5.50
CA GLN A 16 -9.33 -1.71 4.20
C GLN A 16 -9.19 -3.23 4.01
N GLY A 17 -9.54 -4.04 5.02
CA GLY A 17 -9.43 -5.50 5.00
C GLY A 17 -7.98 -6.01 5.09
N ALA A 18 -7.07 -5.19 5.63
CA ALA A 18 -5.71 -5.60 5.94
C ALA A 18 -5.71 -6.35 7.28
N ASP A 19 -5.51 -7.64 7.24
CA ASP A 19 -5.48 -8.54 8.40
C ASP A 19 -4.07 -8.92 8.84
N THR A 20 -3.08 -8.62 8.01
CA THR A 20 -1.68 -8.99 8.23
C THR A 20 -0.75 -7.83 7.89
N VAL A 21 0.19 -7.54 8.77
CA VAL A 21 1.25 -6.54 8.60
C VAL A 21 2.60 -7.22 8.77
N PHE A 22 3.50 -7.00 7.83
CA PHE A 22 4.89 -7.48 7.87
C PHE A 22 5.81 -6.33 8.29
N GLY A 23 6.71 -6.55 9.25
CA GLY A 23 7.53 -5.44 9.68
C GLY A 23 8.63 -5.78 10.67
N TYR A 24 9.41 -4.75 10.96
CA TYR A 24 10.44 -4.77 11.99
C TYR A 24 10.30 -3.53 12.90
N PRO A 25 10.20 -3.69 14.23
CA PRO A 25 10.00 -2.56 15.14
C PRO A 25 11.24 -1.67 15.23
N GLY A 26 11.00 -0.38 15.50
CA GLY A 26 12.04 0.60 15.77
C GLY A 26 11.47 1.85 16.41
N GLY A 27 12.32 2.74 16.86
CA GLY A 27 11.98 3.86 17.76
C GLY A 27 10.85 4.78 17.29
N CYS A 28 10.72 4.99 15.98
CA CYS A 28 9.71 5.88 15.42
C CYS A 28 8.37 5.21 15.09
N VAL A 29 8.17 3.94 15.44
CA VAL A 29 6.90 3.20 15.20
C VAL A 29 6.42 2.40 16.41
N LEU A 30 7.01 2.63 17.59
CA LEU A 30 6.65 1.90 18.80
C LEU A 30 5.17 2.09 19.18
N ASP A 31 4.64 3.30 19.00
CA ASP A 31 3.24 3.60 19.31
C ASP A 31 2.29 2.82 18.38
N ILE A 32 2.67 2.62 17.12
CA ILE A 32 1.92 1.79 16.16
C ILE A 32 2.00 0.31 16.57
N TYR A 33 3.17 -0.18 16.96
CA TYR A 33 3.33 -1.57 17.40
C TYR A 33 2.55 -1.86 18.67
N ASP A 34 2.52 -0.91 19.61
CA ASP A 34 1.71 -1.02 20.84
C ASP A 34 0.21 -1.05 20.50
N ALA A 35 -0.24 -0.23 19.55
CA ALA A 35 -1.62 -0.26 19.07
C ALA A 35 -1.98 -1.60 18.38
N ILE A 36 -1.08 -2.18 17.57
CA ILE A 36 -1.26 -3.53 16.99
C ILE A 36 -1.41 -4.57 18.10
N TYR A 37 -0.52 -4.52 19.09
CA TYR A 37 -0.54 -5.46 20.21
C TYR A 37 -1.83 -5.38 21.03
N ARG A 38 -2.28 -4.16 21.35
CA ARG A 38 -3.52 -3.95 22.12
C ARG A 38 -4.77 -4.35 21.35
N ASP A 39 -4.83 -4.08 20.04
CA ASP A 39 -5.97 -4.46 19.19
C ASP A 39 -6.09 -5.99 19.05
N GLY A 40 -4.98 -6.68 18.85
CA GLY A 40 -4.88 -8.13 18.78
C GLY A 40 -5.58 -8.79 17.60
N THR A 41 -6.23 -8.04 16.71
CA THR A 41 -6.96 -8.58 15.54
C THR A 41 -6.11 -8.58 14.28
N ILE A 42 -5.12 -7.68 14.17
CA ILE A 42 -4.18 -7.63 13.06
C ILE A 42 -2.99 -8.54 13.34
N LYS A 43 -2.75 -9.51 12.49
CA LYS A 43 -1.60 -10.39 12.59
C LYS A 43 -0.32 -9.65 12.21
N HIS A 44 0.61 -9.51 13.14
CA HIS A 44 1.94 -9.02 12.86
C HIS A 44 2.90 -10.17 12.57
N ILE A 45 3.64 -10.10 11.46
CA ILE A 45 4.72 -11.00 11.10
C ILE A 45 6.04 -10.26 11.24
N LEU A 46 6.79 -10.62 12.27
CA LEU A 46 8.13 -10.09 12.49
C LEU A 46 9.10 -10.65 11.45
N THR A 47 9.84 -9.78 10.80
CA THR A 47 10.92 -10.15 9.88
C THR A 47 12.28 -9.80 10.49
N ALA A 48 13.34 -10.47 10.06
CA ALA A 48 14.70 -10.17 10.54
C ALA A 48 15.29 -8.91 9.87
N HIS A 49 14.66 -8.42 8.80
CA HIS A 49 15.10 -7.25 8.02
C HIS A 49 13.89 -6.65 7.29
N GLU A 50 13.83 -5.32 7.17
CA GLU A 50 12.67 -4.62 6.57
C GLU A 50 12.52 -4.93 5.08
N GLN A 51 13.60 -5.20 4.35
CA GLN A 51 13.52 -5.69 2.97
C GLN A 51 12.71 -6.99 2.90
N GLY A 52 12.92 -7.90 3.85
CA GLY A 52 12.13 -9.12 3.97
C GLY A 52 10.64 -8.83 4.23
N ALA A 53 10.34 -7.78 5.03
CA ALA A 53 8.96 -7.36 5.27
C ALA A 53 8.27 -6.87 3.98
N ALA A 54 8.96 -6.04 3.19
CA ALA A 54 8.42 -5.54 1.93
C ALA A 54 8.20 -6.68 0.91
N HIS A 55 9.14 -7.62 0.78
CA HIS A 55 8.98 -8.79 -0.09
C HIS A 55 7.89 -9.75 0.41
N ALA A 56 7.74 -9.93 1.73
CA ALA A 56 6.67 -10.75 2.28
C ALA A 56 5.29 -10.12 2.01
N ALA A 57 5.17 -8.79 2.16
CA ALA A 57 3.95 -8.07 1.82
C ALA A 57 3.62 -8.15 0.32
N ASP A 58 4.64 -8.05 -0.56
CA ASP A 58 4.51 -8.25 -2.01
C ASP A 58 4.02 -9.68 -2.32
N GLY A 59 4.65 -10.70 -1.75
CA GLY A 59 4.25 -12.10 -1.92
C GLY A 59 2.84 -12.38 -1.41
N TYR A 60 2.47 -11.80 -0.25
CA TYR A 60 1.12 -11.88 0.30
C TYR A 60 0.07 -11.27 -0.65
N ALA A 61 0.37 -10.10 -1.22
CA ALA A 61 -0.55 -9.46 -2.17
C ALA A 61 -0.76 -10.30 -3.44
N ARG A 62 0.31 -10.90 -3.97
CA ARG A 62 0.23 -11.81 -5.13
C ARG A 62 -0.59 -13.06 -4.83
N ALA A 63 -0.39 -13.67 -3.68
CA ALA A 63 -1.05 -14.92 -3.30
C ALA A 63 -2.53 -14.74 -2.94
N THR A 64 -2.89 -13.60 -2.32
CA THR A 64 -4.24 -13.39 -1.80
C THR A 64 -5.11 -12.46 -2.63
N GLY A 65 -4.51 -11.67 -3.52
CA GLY A 65 -5.20 -10.59 -4.23
C GLY A 65 -5.52 -9.35 -3.38
N LYS A 66 -5.19 -9.37 -2.07
CA LYS A 66 -5.33 -8.23 -1.16
C LYS A 66 -4.17 -7.25 -1.32
N THR A 67 -4.31 -6.05 -0.76
CA THR A 67 -3.18 -5.12 -0.67
C THR A 67 -2.23 -5.56 0.43
N GLY A 68 -0.95 -5.74 0.11
CA GLY A 68 0.09 -6.06 1.09
C GLY A 68 0.42 -4.84 1.96
N VAL A 69 0.74 -5.06 3.23
CA VAL A 69 1.12 -3.98 4.16
C VAL A 69 2.46 -4.30 4.82
N CYS A 70 3.41 -3.38 4.73
CA CYS A 70 4.66 -3.46 5.48
C CYS A 70 4.87 -2.21 6.34
N LEU A 71 5.54 -2.40 7.48
CA LEU A 71 5.77 -1.37 8.49
C LEU A 71 7.24 -1.33 8.89
N ALA A 72 7.86 -0.16 8.85
CA ALA A 72 9.25 0.06 9.26
C ALA A 72 9.43 1.39 10.00
N THR A 73 10.49 1.47 10.79
CA THR A 73 10.90 2.72 11.43
C THR A 73 11.51 3.69 10.42
N SER A 74 11.85 4.88 10.85
CA SER A 74 12.49 5.94 10.06
C SER A 74 13.91 5.58 9.60
N GLY A 75 14.47 6.41 8.74
CA GLY A 75 15.87 6.34 8.30
C GLY A 75 16.22 4.99 7.69
N PRO A 76 17.16 4.24 8.29
CA PRO A 76 17.64 2.96 7.73
C PRO A 76 16.52 1.92 7.63
N GLY A 77 15.54 1.91 8.53
CA GLY A 77 14.40 1.00 8.44
C GLY A 77 13.53 1.30 7.21
N ALA A 78 13.23 2.56 6.97
CA ALA A 78 12.46 2.99 5.82
C ALA A 78 13.22 2.73 4.50
N THR A 79 14.52 3.04 4.44
CA THR A 79 15.32 2.81 3.22
C THR A 79 15.47 1.32 2.90
N ASN A 80 15.47 0.44 3.90
CA ASN A 80 15.52 -1.01 3.69
C ASN A 80 14.25 -1.57 2.99
N LEU A 81 13.13 -0.84 2.97
CA LEU A 81 11.93 -1.23 2.23
C LEU A 81 12.04 -1.01 0.72
N VAL A 82 12.97 -0.15 0.26
CA VAL A 82 12.98 0.39 -1.11
C VAL A 82 13.05 -0.71 -2.18
N THR A 83 13.89 -1.74 -1.99
CA THR A 83 14.00 -2.85 -2.95
C THR A 83 12.66 -3.55 -3.15
N GLY A 84 11.97 -3.88 -2.06
CA GLY A 84 10.65 -4.54 -2.13
C GLY A 84 9.56 -3.63 -2.72
N ILE A 85 9.59 -2.33 -2.39
CA ILE A 85 8.71 -1.33 -3.00
C ILE A 85 8.93 -1.25 -4.51
N ALA A 86 10.19 -1.18 -4.96
CA ALA A 86 10.54 -1.14 -6.37
C ALA A 86 10.09 -2.41 -7.11
N THR A 87 10.25 -3.59 -6.50
CA THR A 87 9.75 -4.87 -7.04
C THR A 87 8.22 -4.83 -7.23
N ALA A 88 7.49 -4.40 -6.21
CA ALA A 88 6.03 -4.26 -6.28
C ALA A 88 5.59 -3.25 -7.36
N TYR A 89 6.35 -2.16 -7.53
CA TYR A 89 6.07 -1.16 -8.56
C TYR A 89 6.23 -1.71 -9.96
N MET A 90 7.35 -2.39 -10.24
CA MET A 90 7.63 -2.97 -11.56
C MET A 90 6.60 -4.01 -11.97
N ASP A 91 6.16 -4.84 -11.03
CA ASP A 91 5.21 -5.93 -11.27
C ASP A 91 3.74 -5.53 -11.02
N SER A 92 3.48 -4.26 -10.72
CA SER A 92 2.11 -3.74 -10.52
C SER A 92 1.37 -4.44 -9.36
N VAL A 93 2.07 -4.68 -8.25
CA VAL A 93 1.52 -5.32 -7.05
C VAL A 93 1.00 -4.25 -6.08
N PRO A 94 -0.24 -4.34 -5.58
CA PRO A 94 -0.77 -3.38 -4.62
C PRO A 94 -0.09 -3.55 -3.26
N LEU A 95 0.61 -2.54 -2.80
CA LEU A 95 1.34 -2.54 -1.54
C LEU A 95 1.19 -1.17 -0.86
N VAL A 96 0.95 -1.15 0.45
CA VAL A 96 1.03 0.05 1.28
C VAL A 96 2.21 -0.11 2.23
N ALA A 97 3.24 0.71 2.02
CA ALA A 97 4.40 0.79 2.89
C ALA A 97 4.16 1.92 3.92
N ILE A 98 4.19 1.57 5.19
CA ILE A 98 4.03 2.52 6.30
C ILE A 98 5.40 2.72 6.94
N THR A 99 5.83 3.96 7.05
CA THR A 99 7.07 4.31 7.75
C THR A 99 6.80 5.25 8.92
N GLY A 100 7.57 5.11 9.97
CA GLY A 100 7.65 6.15 10.98
C GLY A 100 8.66 7.22 10.58
N ASN A 101 8.56 8.39 11.21
CA ASN A 101 9.55 9.45 11.05
C ASN A 101 9.73 10.20 12.37
N VAL A 102 10.74 11.07 12.41
CA VAL A 102 10.90 12.05 13.49
C VAL A 102 9.64 12.91 13.60
N THR A 103 9.50 13.71 14.66
CA THR A 103 8.34 14.60 14.81
C THR A 103 8.27 15.61 13.67
N VAL A 104 7.07 16.08 13.35
CA VAL A 104 6.84 17.11 12.29
C VAL A 104 7.75 18.33 12.46
N ALA A 105 8.01 18.76 13.73
CA ALA A 105 8.89 19.88 14.01
C ALA A 105 10.36 19.65 13.66
N ASN A 106 10.78 18.40 13.55
CA ASN A 106 12.16 17.97 13.26
C ASN A 106 12.38 17.54 11.82
N LEU A 107 11.33 17.45 11.00
CA LEU A 107 11.47 17.09 9.59
C LEU A 107 12.33 18.08 8.83
N GLY A 108 13.27 17.56 8.03
CA GLY A 108 14.20 18.34 7.22
C GLY A 108 15.33 19.00 8.01
N ARG A 109 15.66 18.48 9.21
CA ARG A 109 16.71 19.03 10.09
C ARG A 109 17.89 18.09 10.30
N ASP A 110 18.01 17.06 9.46
CA ASP A 110 19.05 16.01 9.57
C ASP A 110 19.07 15.35 10.97
N SER A 111 17.87 15.09 11.49
CA SER A 111 17.69 14.49 12.80
C SER A 111 18.16 13.03 12.82
N PHE A 112 18.34 12.46 14.01
CA PHE A 112 18.75 11.07 14.17
C PHE A 112 17.81 10.10 13.44
N GLN A 113 18.36 9.27 12.57
CA GLN A 113 17.62 8.33 11.72
C GLN A 113 16.52 8.99 10.86
N GLU A 114 16.73 10.23 10.44
CA GLU A 114 15.90 10.90 9.46
C GLU A 114 16.41 10.61 8.04
N VAL A 115 15.48 10.42 7.11
CA VAL A 115 15.73 10.39 5.67
C VAL A 115 14.48 10.89 4.95
N ASP A 116 14.64 11.59 3.85
CA ASP A 116 13.51 11.91 2.96
C ASP A 116 13.07 10.66 2.20
N ILE A 117 12.36 9.78 2.89
CA ILE A 117 11.90 8.52 2.31
C ILE A 117 10.87 8.75 1.19
N ALA A 118 10.10 9.84 1.25
CA ALA A 118 9.17 10.20 0.19
C ALA A 118 9.94 10.55 -1.10
N GLY A 119 11.01 11.35 -1.00
CA GLY A 119 11.89 11.64 -2.13
C GLY A 119 12.59 10.39 -2.68
N VAL A 120 13.12 9.54 -1.80
CA VAL A 120 13.80 8.28 -2.20
C VAL A 120 12.85 7.33 -2.93
N THR A 121 11.60 7.22 -2.51
CA THR A 121 10.63 6.26 -3.09
C THR A 121 9.76 6.85 -4.19
N MET A 122 9.83 8.14 -4.45
CA MET A 122 9.03 8.83 -5.47
C MET A 122 9.06 8.13 -6.85
N PRO A 123 10.21 7.71 -7.40
CA PRO A 123 10.27 7.08 -8.72
C PRO A 123 9.73 5.64 -8.76
N VAL A 124 9.55 5.00 -7.61
CA VAL A 124 9.15 3.58 -7.48
C VAL A 124 7.84 3.38 -6.71
N THR A 125 7.02 4.41 -6.61
CA THR A 125 5.69 4.37 -6.00
C THR A 125 4.66 5.04 -6.89
N LYS A 126 3.39 4.72 -6.70
CA LYS A 126 2.30 5.44 -7.35
C LYS A 126 2.04 6.78 -6.68
N HIS A 127 2.23 6.84 -5.38
CA HIS A 127 2.10 8.06 -4.58
C HIS A 127 2.80 7.92 -3.23
N ASN A 128 3.18 9.07 -2.64
CA ASN A 128 3.78 9.16 -1.31
C ASN A 128 3.05 10.20 -0.49
N TYR A 129 2.89 9.91 0.80
CA TYR A 129 2.32 10.83 1.77
C TYR A 129 3.29 11.03 2.93
N ILE A 130 3.43 12.28 3.40
CA ILE A 130 3.97 12.61 4.71
C ILE A 130 2.82 13.25 5.50
N VAL A 131 2.35 12.56 6.53
CA VAL A 131 1.20 13.00 7.32
C VAL A 131 1.65 14.02 8.35
N LYS A 132 1.26 15.28 8.18
CA LYS A 132 1.63 16.38 9.11
C LYS A 132 0.49 16.85 10.01
N ASP A 133 -0.69 16.27 9.89
CA ASP A 133 -1.90 16.60 10.63
C ASP A 133 -2.67 15.31 10.91
N VAL A 134 -2.87 14.98 12.19
CA VAL A 134 -3.56 13.76 12.62
C VAL A 134 -5.00 13.71 12.12
N ASN A 135 -5.68 14.86 11.94
CA ASN A 135 -7.04 14.92 11.41
C ASN A 135 -7.15 14.46 9.96
N LYS A 136 -6.04 14.42 9.21
CA LYS A 136 -5.98 13.93 7.83
C LYS A 136 -5.54 12.48 7.72
N LEU A 137 -5.08 11.86 8.81
CA LEU A 137 -4.47 10.54 8.79
C LEU A 137 -5.43 9.48 8.24
N ALA A 138 -6.67 9.42 8.73
CA ALA A 138 -7.64 8.40 8.29
C ALA A 138 -7.93 8.50 6.78
N ASP A 139 -8.16 9.70 6.27
CA ASP A 139 -8.45 9.91 4.85
C ASP A 139 -7.21 9.62 3.98
N THR A 140 -6.02 9.95 4.46
CA THR A 140 -4.76 9.61 3.79
C THR A 140 -4.57 8.10 3.66
N ILE A 141 -4.84 7.32 4.72
CA ILE A 141 -4.73 5.86 4.68
C ILE A 141 -5.74 5.27 3.70
N ARG A 142 -7.00 5.70 3.75
CA ARG A 142 -8.06 5.27 2.83
C ARG A 142 -7.69 5.54 1.37
N GLU A 143 -7.17 6.72 1.10
CA GLU A 143 -6.74 7.11 -0.24
C GLU A 143 -5.53 6.30 -0.72
N ALA A 144 -4.56 6.05 0.15
CA ALA A 144 -3.39 5.23 -0.17
C ALA A 144 -3.80 3.80 -0.60
N PHE A 145 -4.70 3.16 0.13
CA PHE A 145 -5.24 1.85 -0.25
C PHE A 145 -6.02 1.89 -1.56
N TYR A 146 -6.83 2.94 -1.77
CA TYR A 146 -7.54 3.12 -3.03
C TYR A 146 -6.57 3.29 -4.20
N ILE A 147 -5.55 4.13 -4.09
CA ILE A 147 -4.54 4.35 -5.13
C ILE A 147 -3.76 3.06 -5.40
N ALA A 148 -3.33 2.35 -4.34
CA ALA A 148 -2.58 1.10 -4.49
C ALA A 148 -3.36 0.06 -5.28
N GLY A 149 -4.68 -0.07 -5.03
CA GLY A 149 -5.55 -1.06 -5.65
C GLY A 149 -6.22 -0.64 -6.96
N SER A 150 -6.12 0.63 -7.37
CA SER A 150 -6.85 1.17 -8.52
C SER A 150 -6.03 1.18 -9.81
N GLY A 151 -6.70 1.05 -10.97
CA GLY A 151 -6.07 1.09 -12.30
C GLY A 151 -4.93 0.07 -12.43
N ARG A 152 -3.76 0.50 -12.93
CA ARG A 152 -2.53 -0.28 -12.78
C ARG A 152 -2.16 -0.25 -11.30
N LYS A 153 -2.23 -1.40 -10.64
CA LYS A 153 -1.91 -1.54 -9.22
C LYS A 153 -0.44 -1.20 -8.94
N GLY A 154 -0.10 -0.87 -7.71
CA GLY A 154 1.29 -0.58 -7.35
C GLY A 154 1.41 -0.05 -5.93
N PRO A 155 2.64 0.17 -5.44
CA PRO A 155 2.90 0.60 -4.07
C PRO A 155 2.57 2.07 -3.84
N VAL A 156 2.16 2.35 -2.61
CA VAL A 156 2.01 3.69 -2.02
C VAL A 156 2.74 3.72 -0.69
N LEU A 157 3.45 4.81 -0.40
CA LEU A 157 4.11 5.01 0.88
C LEU A 157 3.34 6.03 1.73
N ILE A 158 3.21 5.74 3.02
CA ILE A 158 2.66 6.65 4.03
C ILE A 158 3.69 6.81 5.13
N ASP A 159 4.27 7.99 5.22
CA ASP A 159 5.21 8.35 6.27
C ASP A 159 4.48 9.07 7.41
N ILE A 160 4.53 8.50 8.62
CA ILE A 160 3.76 8.94 9.78
C ILE A 160 4.72 9.40 10.89
N PRO A 161 4.97 10.72 11.02
CA PRO A 161 5.80 11.28 12.07
C PRO A 161 5.35 10.86 13.46
N LYS A 162 6.30 10.71 14.38
CA LYS A 162 6.07 10.17 15.73
C LYS A 162 5.01 10.92 16.54
N ASN A 163 4.97 12.26 16.46
CA ASN A 163 3.93 13.02 17.14
C ASN A 163 2.52 12.76 16.60
N ILE A 164 2.39 12.52 15.30
CA ILE A 164 1.10 12.19 14.67
C ILE A 164 0.54 10.86 15.21
N GLN A 165 1.40 9.90 15.56
CA GLN A 165 0.98 8.62 16.13
C GLN A 165 0.37 8.76 17.52
N THR A 166 0.80 9.76 18.31
CA THR A 166 0.35 10.02 19.69
C THR A 166 -0.71 11.09 19.81
N GLU A 167 -0.79 12.00 18.85
CA GLU A 167 -1.86 13.01 18.77
C GLU A 167 -3.22 12.35 18.58
N THR A 168 -4.30 13.02 19.03
CA THR A 168 -5.65 12.48 18.95
C THR A 168 -6.52 13.26 17.97
N ALA A 169 -7.37 12.55 17.24
CA ALA A 169 -8.38 13.14 16.36
C ALA A 169 -9.73 12.39 16.45
N GLU A 170 -10.79 13.03 15.97
CA GLU A 170 -12.07 12.36 15.81
C GLU A 170 -11.99 11.36 14.64
N TYR A 171 -12.38 10.13 14.95
CA TYR A 171 -12.43 9.04 13.97
C TYR A 171 -13.86 8.59 13.74
N GLU A 172 -14.21 8.41 12.48
CA GLU A 172 -15.45 7.83 12.00
C GLU A 172 -15.15 6.68 11.05
N GLU A 173 -15.69 5.51 11.32
CA GLU A 173 -15.55 4.35 10.44
C GLU A 173 -16.26 4.59 9.12
N ARG A 174 -15.62 4.21 8.01
CA ARG A 174 -16.19 4.33 6.67
C ARG A 174 -15.97 3.05 5.88
N PRO A 175 -16.94 2.68 5.02
CA PRO A 175 -16.78 1.52 4.16
C PRO A 175 -15.61 1.72 3.18
N ARG A 176 -14.89 0.64 2.88
CA ARG A 176 -13.83 0.65 1.88
C ARG A 176 -14.36 1.13 0.53
N ARG A 177 -13.68 2.11 -0.07
CA ARG A 177 -13.97 2.57 -1.41
C ARG A 177 -13.60 1.51 -2.44
N ALA A 178 -14.59 1.00 -3.19
CA ALA A 178 -14.36 0.07 -4.29
C ALA A 178 -13.84 0.82 -5.52
N TYR A 179 -12.86 0.23 -6.21
CA TYR A 179 -12.46 0.69 -7.54
C TYR A 179 -13.40 0.10 -8.59
N ALA A 180 -14.03 0.96 -9.38
CA ALA A 180 -14.81 0.56 -10.54
C ALA A 180 -14.04 0.95 -11.82
N PRO A 181 -13.58 0.00 -12.64
CA PRO A 181 -12.92 0.30 -13.90
C PRO A 181 -13.90 0.98 -14.86
N LYS A 182 -13.39 1.88 -15.71
CA LYS A 182 -14.22 2.48 -16.77
C LYS A 182 -14.64 1.40 -17.75
N PRO A 183 -15.93 1.38 -18.17
CA PRO A 183 -16.40 0.44 -19.19
C PRO A 183 -15.69 0.68 -20.51
N VAL A 184 -15.36 -0.39 -21.23
CA VAL A 184 -14.79 -0.30 -22.57
C VAL A 184 -15.90 0.08 -23.57
N ALA A 185 -15.61 0.97 -24.51
CA ALA A 185 -16.55 1.36 -25.55
C ALA A 185 -16.94 0.14 -26.43
N LYS A 186 -18.23 0.01 -26.75
CA LYS A 186 -18.76 -1.12 -27.55
C LYS A 186 -18.11 -1.18 -28.94
N GLU A 187 -17.81 -0.03 -29.51
CA GLU A 187 -17.14 0.11 -30.81
C GLU A 187 -15.74 -0.51 -30.77
N ALA A 188 -14.94 -0.20 -29.74
CA ALA A 188 -13.60 -0.76 -29.55
C ALA A 188 -13.65 -2.31 -29.35
N LEU A 189 -14.65 -2.81 -28.60
CA LEU A 189 -14.86 -4.26 -28.47
C LEU A 189 -15.21 -4.91 -29.80
N SER A 190 -16.05 -4.27 -30.61
CA SER A 190 -16.44 -4.77 -31.95
C SER A 190 -15.23 -4.80 -32.90
N GLU A 191 -14.41 -3.76 -32.90
CA GLU A 191 -13.19 -3.72 -33.73
C GLU A 191 -12.18 -4.79 -33.31
N ALA A 192 -11.94 -4.99 -32.01
CA ALA A 192 -11.07 -6.03 -31.50
C ALA A 192 -11.57 -7.43 -31.92
N ALA A 193 -12.88 -7.70 -31.79
CA ALA A 193 -13.48 -8.95 -32.19
C ALA A 193 -13.37 -9.21 -33.70
N LYS A 194 -13.53 -8.19 -34.54
CA LYS A 194 -13.30 -8.28 -35.99
C LYS A 194 -11.85 -8.61 -36.31
N ALA A 195 -10.91 -7.91 -35.68
CA ALA A 195 -9.48 -8.13 -35.89
C ALA A 195 -9.08 -9.59 -35.55
N ILE A 196 -9.54 -10.12 -34.41
CA ILE A 196 -9.26 -11.52 -34.02
C ILE A 196 -9.86 -12.51 -35.03
N ARG A 197 -11.12 -12.33 -35.42
CA ARG A 197 -11.81 -13.23 -36.36
C ARG A 197 -11.21 -13.22 -37.77
N SER A 198 -10.69 -12.10 -38.23
CA SER A 198 -10.09 -11.96 -39.55
C SER A 198 -8.62 -12.41 -39.62
N ALA A 199 -7.97 -12.56 -38.47
CA ALA A 199 -6.57 -12.93 -38.42
C ALA A 199 -6.37 -14.41 -38.84
N LYS A 200 -5.43 -14.64 -39.75
CA LYS A 200 -5.06 -16.02 -40.17
C LYS A 200 -4.15 -16.72 -39.15
N ARG A 201 -3.37 -15.97 -38.42
CA ARG A 201 -2.40 -16.47 -37.41
C ARG A 201 -2.34 -15.48 -36.21
N PRO A 202 -3.39 -15.42 -35.38
CA PRO A 202 -3.41 -14.51 -34.25
C PRO A 202 -2.37 -14.92 -33.20
N LEU A 203 -1.71 -13.93 -32.58
CA LEU A 203 -0.85 -14.09 -31.42
C LEU A 203 -1.46 -13.31 -30.27
N LEU A 204 -1.76 -13.96 -29.16
CA LEU A 204 -2.25 -13.33 -27.94
C LEU A 204 -1.12 -13.19 -26.92
N ILE A 205 -0.82 -11.95 -26.51
CA ILE A 205 0.13 -11.69 -25.43
C ILE A 205 -0.66 -11.32 -24.18
N VAL A 206 -0.61 -12.20 -23.18
CA VAL A 206 -1.40 -12.10 -21.95
C VAL A 206 -0.49 -11.79 -20.77
N GLY A 207 -0.70 -10.66 -20.12
CA GLY A 207 0.09 -10.21 -18.98
C GLY A 207 -0.64 -10.30 -17.63
N GLY A 208 0.00 -9.83 -16.57
CA GLY A 208 -0.51 -9.85 -15.19
C GLY A 208 -1.87 -9.14 -15.00
N GLY A 209 -2.21 -8.17 -15.86
CA GLY A 209 -3.52 -7.53 -15.85
C GLY A 209 -4.69 -8.47 -16.09
N ALA A 210 -4.50 -9.51 -16.91
CA ALA A 210 -5.50 -10.53 -17.15
C ALA A 210 -5.75 -11.40 -15.90
N ILE A 211 -4.69 -11.74 -15.17
CA ILE A 211 -4.77 -12.47 -13.90
C ILE A 211 -5.50 -11.62 -12.87
N SER A 212 -5.09 -10.36 -12.70
CA SER A 212 -5.65 -9.47 -11.69
C SER A 212 -7.11 -9.06 -11.93
N SER A 213 -7.61 -9.25 -13.16
CA SER A 213 -9.01 -9.03 -13.56
C SER A 213 -9.85 -10.31 -13.64
N ASN A 214 -9.31 -11.46 -13.21
CA ASN A 214 -9.96 -12.77 -13.31
C ASN A 214 -10.36 -13.14 -14.75
N ALA A 215 -9.60 -12.70 -15.77
CA ALA A 215 -9.93 -12.93 -17.18
C ALA A 215 -9.40 -14.26 -17.72
N SER A 216 -8.69 -15.07 -16.93
CA SER A 216 -7.99 -16.27 -17.39
C SER A 216 -8.91 -17.26 -18.12
N GLU A 217 -10.09 -17.56 -17.55
CA GLU A 217 -11.05 -18.46 -18.17
C GLU A 217 -11.63 -17.91 -19.49
N ASN A 218 -11.91 -16.62 -19.54
CA ASN A 218 -12.40 -15.96 -20.76
C ASN A 218 -11.35 -15.97 -21.88
N ILE A 219 -10.07 -15.77 -21.52
CA ILE A 219 -8.96 -15.86 -22.48
C ILE A 219 -8.78 -17.28 -22.99
N TYR A 220 -8.95 -18.28 -22.13
CA TYR A 220 -8.87 -19.69 -22.52
C TYR A 220 -9.98 -20.08 -23.53
N ARG A 221 -11.13 -19.44 -23.45
CA ARG A 221 -12.26 -19.69 -24.34
C ARG A 221 -12.20 -18.89 -25.66
N LEU A 222 -11.32 -17.89 -25.75
CA LEU A 222 -11.16 -17.05 -26.94
C LEU A 222 -10.39 -17.76 -28.04
#